data_19ba1aaed56bfacad97b60efdf648a7b
#
_entry.id   19ba1aaed56bfacad97b60efdf648a7b
#
_cell.length_a   1.000
_cell.length_b   1.000
_cell.length_c   1.000
_cell.angle_alpha   90.00
_cell.angle_beta   90.00
_cell.angle_gamma   90.00
#
_symmetry.space_group_name_H-M   'P 1'
#
loop_
_entity.id
_entity.type
_entity.pdbx_description
1 polymer ?
#
loop_
_entity_poly.entity_id
_entity_poly.type
_entity_poly.pdbx_seq_one_letter_code
_entity_poly.pdbx_strand_id
1 'polypeptide(L)'
;MSQINQLYRSINKLLIYFIVFLVPYLFGITKVSAEITIATGYSNFGQLKYAEDFDYLDYVNPNAPKGGEISIWARGTFDSMNPYTRKGSSGSLSSIFFEEILTSTADEIGTVYCFMCSTLEYPEDLSWVVFNLRPEVAFSDGTKLTAEDVEFSYNLFLTEGLISFRAVLSKLIEKVEVLNQNKIKFYFYEDAPRRDRIETAGGLPIFSKKWFHDNQASLDESRLEPALGSGPYVLESYDINQEIRYKRNKNYWGRDLNFSKGRNNFDTIRVEYFGDSNAAFEGFKS
;
A
#
# COMPACT_ATOMS: atom_id res chain seq x y z
N MET A 1 -60.99 -26.52 50.47
CA MET A 1 -60.87 -26.09 49.03
C MET A 1 -60.13 -24.75 48.82
N SER A 2 -60.15 -23.82 49.75
CA SER A 2 -59.54 -22.50 49.59
C SER A 2 -57.98 -22.50 49.58
N GLN A 3 -57.37 -23.30 50.46
CA GLN A 3 -55.89 -23.31 50.56
C GLN A 3 -55.15 -23.99 49.37
N ILE A 4 -55.74 -24.99 48.75
CA ILE A 4 -55.20 -25.72 47.61
C ILE A 4 -55.19 -24.79 46.39
N ASN A 5 -56.18 -23.96 46.16
CA ASN A 5 -56.25 -23.01 45.08
C ASN A 5 -55.26 -21.84 45.24
N GLN A 6 -54.94 -21.46 46.48
CA GLN A 6 -53.88 -20.44 46.71
C GLN A 6 -52.49 -20.98 46.47
N LEU A 7 -52.23 -22.24 46.83
CA LEU A 7 -50.95 -22.90 46.57
C LEU A 7 -50.71 -23.07 45.07
N TYR A 8 -51.71 -23.47 44.30
CA TYR A 8 -51.64 -23.60 42.83
C TYR A 8 -51.35 -22.25 42.11
N ARG A 9 -51.96 -21.16 42.59
CA ARG A 9 -51.70 -19.81 42.05
C ARG A 9 -50.27 -19.30 42.36
N SER A 10 -49.74 -19.65 43.55
CA SER A 10 -48.35 -19.29 43.90
C SER A 10 -47.32 -20.07 43.09
N ILE A 11 -47.53 -21.38 42.88
CA ILE A 11 -46.67 -22.25 42.10
C ILE A 11 -46.67 -21.81 40.65
N ASN A 12 -47.84 -21.51 40.06
CA ASN A 12 -47.89 -21.01 38.69
C ASN A 12 -47.23 -19.65 38.51
N LYS A 13 -47.30 -18.74 39.47
CA LYS A 13 -46.58 -17.48 39.44
C LYS A 13 -45.05 -17.69 39.52
N LEU A 14 -44.60 -18.60 40.39
CA LEU A 14 -43.16 -18.93 40.49
C LEU A 14 -42.65 -19.58 39.21
N LEU A 15 -43.41 -20.46 38.58
CA LEU A 15 -43.05 -21.09 37.30
C LEU A 15 -42.98 -20.08 36.16
N ILE A 16 -43.90 -19.10 36.11
CA ILE A 16 -43.88 -18.04 35.11
C ILE A 16 -42.65 -17.13 35.31
N TYR A 17 -42.30 -16.76 36.53
CA TYR A 17 -41.10 -15.98 36.80
C TYR A 17 -39.83 -16.76 36.46
N PHE A 18 -39.79 -18.08 36.70
CA PHE A 18 -38.64 -18.93 36.35
C PHE A 18 -38.46 -19.05 34.82
N ILE A 19 -39.55 -19.17 34.08
CA ILE A 19 -39.51 -19.21 32.60
C ILE A 19 -39.12 -17.85 32.01
N VAL A 20 -39.63 -16.74 32.56
CA VAL A 20 -39.31 -15.39 32.09
C VAL A 20 -37.84 -15.00 32.36
N PHE A 21 -37.22 -15.53 33.43
CA PHE A 21 -35.80 -15.29 33.73
C PHE A 21 -34.87 -16.30 33.06
N LEU A 22 -35.32 -17.51 32.70
CA LEU A 22 -34.47 -18.52 32.03
C LEU A 22 -34.42 -18.38 30.53
N VAL A 23 -35.46 -17.82 29.90
CA VAL A 23 -35.53 -17.63 28.45
C VAL A 23 -34.39 -16.68 27.90
N PRO A 24 -34.02 -15.58 28.55
CA PRO A 24 -32.88 -14.79 28.06
C PRO A 24 -31.50 -15.44 28.27
N TYR A 25 -31.40 -16.43 29.17
CA TYR A 25 -30.14 -17.18 29.39
C TYR A 25 -29.91 -18.30 28.36
N LEU A 26 -30.99 -18.74 27.67
CA LEU A 26 -30.91 -19.75 26.60
C LEU A 26 -30.71 -19.16 25.21
N PHE A 27 -30.92 -17.87 25.03
CA PHE A 27 -30.36 -17.16 23.88
C PHE A 27 -28.87 -16.92 24.17
N GLY A 28 -28.09 -17.98 24.01
CA GLY A 28 -26.66 -17.90 24.02
C GLY A 28 -26.23 -16.72 23.14
N ILE A 29 -25.41 -15.86 23.69
CA ILE A 29 -24.64 -14.87 22.89
C ILE A 29 -23.89 -15.70 21.84
N THR A 30 -24.51 -15.90 20.68
CA THR A 30 -23.77 -16.34 19.50
C THR A 30 -22.77 -15.22 19.28
N LYS A 31 -21.51 -15.45 19.65
CA LYS A 31 -20.42 -14.66 19.12
C LYS A 31 -20.59 -14.76 17.60
N VAL A 32 -21.16 -13.74 17.01
CA VAL A 32 -21.06 -13.54 15.57
C VAL A 32 -19.55 -13.39 15.35
N SER A 33 -18.91 -14.47 14.92
CA SER A 33 -17.57 -14.39 14.40
C SER A 33 -17.69 -13.47 13.20
N ALA A 34 -17.12 -12.28 13.28
CA ALA A 34 -17.10 -11.39 12.13
C ALA A 34 -16.50 -12.18 10.96
N GLU A 35 -17.23 -12.26 9.87
CA GLU A 35 -16.78 -12.94 8.67
C GLU A 35 -15.53 -12.23 8.16
N ILE A 36 -14.44 -13.00 7.98
CA ILE A 36 -13.19 -12.48 7.48
C ILE A 36 -13.19 -12.68 5.97
N THR A 37 -13.09 -11.58 5.23
CA THR A 37 -12.89 -11.59 3.79
C THR A 37 -11.41 -11.78 3.49
N ILE A 38 -11.09 -12.72 2.59
CA ILE A 38 -9.75 -12.90 2.01
C ILE A 38 -9.88 -12.60 0.52
N ALA A 39 -9.08 -11.66 0.02
CA ALA A 39 -9.19 -11.18 -1.35
C ALA A 39 -7.82 -10.79 -1.94
N THR A 40 -7.77 -10.63 -3.26
CA THR A 40 -6.60 -10.12 -3.99
C THR A 40 -6.62 -8.62 -4.20
N GLY A 41 -7.64 -7.93 -3.71
CA GLY A 41 -7.82 -6.49 -3.78
C GLY A 41 -8.99 -6.02 -2.94
N TYR A 42 -9.19 -4.73 -2.90
CA TYR A 42 -10.29 -4.07 -2.20
C TYR A 42 -10.91 -2.99 -3.07
N SER A 43 -12.24 -2.92 -3.12
CA SER A 43 -12.98 -1.88 -3.81
C SER A 43 -13.97 -1.20 -2.88
N ASN A 44 -13.99 0.13 -2.91
CA ASN A 44 -14.99 0.94 -2.21
C ASN A 44 -16.37 0.90 -2.88
N PHE A 45 -16.46 0.44 -4.13
CA PHE A 45 -17.64 0.56 -4.97
C PHE A 45 -18.19 -0.77 -5.48
N GLY A 46 -17.68 -1.90 -5.02
CA GLY A 46 -18.23 -3.20 -5.38
C GLY A 46 -17.18 -4.25 -5.76
N GLN A 47 -17.41 -4.92 -6.89
CA GLN A 47 -16.57 -6.03 -7.32
C GLN A 47 -15.28 -5.53 -7.98
N LEU A 48 -14.21 -6.33 -7.82
CA LEU A 48 -12.94 -6.13 -8.52
C LEU A 48 -13.12 -6.45 -10.00
N LYS A 49 -12.60 -5.61 -10.88
CA LYS A 49 -12.58 -5.84 -12.34
C LYS A 49 -11.62 -6.98 -12.69
N TYR A 50 -10.45 -6.99 -12.08
CA TYR A 50 -9.42 -7.98 -12.33
C TYR A 50 -9.53 -9.12 -11.32
N ALA A 51 -9.95 -10.29 -11.80
CA ALA A 51 -9.98 -11.52 -11.01
C ALA A 51 -8.56 -11.98 -10.66
N GLU A 52 -8.44 -12.92 -9.73
CA GLU A 52 -7.13 -13.42 -9.27
C GLU A 52 -6.25 -13.97 -10.41
N ASP A 53 -6.87 -14.54 -11.43
CA ASP A 53 -6.24 -15.21 -12.58
C ASP A 53 -6.21 -14.37 -13.85
N PHE A 54 -6.40 -13.02 -13.76
CA PHE A 54 -6.32 -12.17 -14.95
C PHE A 54 -4.93 -12.26 -15.60
N ASP A 55 -4.88 -12.20 -16.92
CA ASP A 55 -3.63 -12.36 -17.66
C ASP A 55 -2.78 -11.07 -17.73
N TYR A 56 -3.43 -9.94 -17.97
CA TYR A 56 -2.84 -8.60 -18.07
C TYR A 56 -3.91 -7.53 -17.95
N LEU A 57 -3.52 -6.29 -17.72
CA LEU A 57 -4.44 -5.16 -17.60
C LEU A 57 -5.02 -4.81 -18.99
N ASP A 58 -6.31 -4.54 -19.07
CA ASP A 58 -7.03 -4.35 -20.35
C ASP A 58 -6.48 -3.20 -21.22
N TYR A 59 -5.84 -2.22 -20.58
CA TYR A 59 -5.31 -1.02 -21.25
C TYR A 59 -3.84 -1.12 -21.66
N VAL A 60 -3.20 -2.29 -21.54
CA VAL A 60 -1.81 -2.49 -21.94
C VAL A 60 -1.72 -3.40 -23.18
N ASN A 61 -0.62 -3.30 -23.92
CA ASN A 61 -0.25 -4.30 -24.90
C ASN A 61 0.70 -5.31 -24.25
N PRO A 62 0.25 -6.56 -23.95
CA PRO A 62 1.11 -7.56 -23.30
C PRO A 62 2.32 -7.96 -24.15
N ASN A 63 2.25 -7.75 -25.47
CA ASN A 63 3.32 -8.04 -26.42
C ASN A 63 4.18 -6.81 -26.74
N ALA A 64 4.07 -5.72 -25.96
CA ALA A 64 4.89 -4.55 -26.17
C ALA A 64 6.38 -4.92 -26.09
N PRO A 65 7.22 -4.50 -27.06
CA PRO A 65 8.64 -4.84 -27.07
C PRO A 65 9.33 -4.20 -25.85
N LYS A 66 10.30 -4.93 -25.31
CA LYS A 66 11.17 -4.42 -24.24
C LYS A 66 12.47 -3.92 -24.87
N GLY A 67 12.91 -2.72 -24.52
CA GLY A 67 14.16 -2.16 -24.99
C GLY A 67 14.08 -0.68 -25.32
N GLY A 68 15.20 -0.11 -25.76
CA GLY A 68 15.30 1.27 -26.21
C GLY A 68 15.24 2.30 -25.06
N GLU A 69 15.25 3.56 -25.47
CA GLU A 69 15.22 4.71 -24.59
C GLU A 69 13.98 5.58 -24.87
N ILE A 70 13.40 6.15 -23.84
CA ILE A 70 12.44 7.24 -23.94
C ILE A 70 13.03 8.48 -23.30
N SER A 71 13.00 9.62 -24.03
CA SER A 71 13.30 10.94 -23.46
C SER A 71 12.00 11.63 -23.10
N ILE A 72 11.96 12.17 -21.88
CA ILE A 72 10.92 13.08 -21.40
C ILE A 72 11.56 14.35 -20.88
N TRP A 73 10.82 15.44 -20.87
CA TRP A 73 11.34 16.70 -20.38
C TRP A 73 10.82 17.04 -18.98
N ALA A 74 11.61 17.78 -18.22
CA ALA A 74 11.23 18.37 -16.96
C ALA A 74 11.64 19.84 -16.91
N ARG A 75 10.93 20.64 -16.11
CA ARG A 75 11.23 22.04 -15.92
C ARG A 75 12.08 22.27 -14.67
N GLY A 76 13.05 23.19 -14.77
CA GLY A 76 13.85 23.63 -13.64
C GLY A 76 15.08 22.75 -13.42
N THR A 77 15.28 22.33 -12.20
CA THR A 77 16.46 21.54 -11.79
C THR A 77 16.10 20.60 -10.64
N PHE A 78 17.07 19.81 -10.20
CA PHE A 78 16.97 18.95 -9.03
C PHE A 78 18.27 18.99 -8.22
N ASP A 79 18.16 18.68 -6.95
CA ASP A 79 19.27 18.51 -6.01
C ASP A 79 19.04 17.36 -5.03
N SER A 80 18.03 16.54 -5.31
CA SER A 80 17.63 15.39 -4.48
C SER A 80 17.03 14.27 -5.33
N MET A 81 17.20 13.02 -4.91
CA MET A 81 16.43 11.86 -5.40
C MET A 81 15.37 11.42 -4.41
N ASN A 82 15.14 12.17 -3.33
CA ASN A 82 14.11 11.88 -2.35
C ASN A 82 12.82 12.67 -2.65
N PRO A 83 11.74 12.01 -3.12
CA PRO A 83 10.48 12.68 -3.44
C PRO A 83 9.59 12.92 -2.21
N TYR A 84 9.98 12.47 -1.01
CA TYR A 84 9.15 12.45 0.19
C TYR A 84 9.48 13.56 1.20
N THR A 85 10.39 14.45 0.86
CA THR A 85 10.73 15.64 1.66
C THR A 85 10.46 16.92 0.88
N ARG A 86 10.38 18.05 1.59
CA ARG A 86 10.38 19.41 1.00
C ARG A 86 11.76 20.07 1.03
N LYS A 87 12.76 19.37 1.52
CA LYS A 87 14.15 19.84 1.49
C LYS A 87 14.74 19.52 0.13
N GLY A 88 15.07 20.57 -0.61
CA GLY A 88 15.54 20.47 -1.99
C GLY A 88 14.43 20.30 -3.04
N SER A 89 14.84 20.06 -4.26
CA SER A 89 14.00 19.80 -5.43
C SER A 89 14.24 18.36 -5.88
N SER A 90 13.24 17.51 -5.75
CA SER A 90 13.37 16.10 -6.13
C SER A 90 13.47 15.94 -7.65
N GLY A 91 14.32 15.02 -8.09
CA GLY A 91 14.40 14.60 -9.48
C GLY A 91 13.06 14.10 -10.00
N SER A 92 12.66 14.54 -11.19
CA SER A 92 11.45 14.06 -11.85
C SER A 92 11.47 12.55 -11.95
N LEU A 93 10.35 11.89 -11.65
CA LEU A 93 10.18 10.44 -11.60
C LEU A 93 10.96 9.72 -10.48
N SER A 94 11.61 10.40 -9.54
CA SER A 94 12.37 9.72 -8.47
C SER A 94 11.52 8.77 -7.60
N SER A 95 10.20 8.89 -7.60
CA SER A 95 9.31 7.91 -6.97
C SER A 95 9.31 6.52 -7.64
N ILE A 96 9.82 6.39 -8.87
CA ILE A 96 9.89 5.11 -9.62
C ILE A 96 10.77 4.05 -8.93
N PHE A 97 11.62 4.46 -8.01
CA PHE A 97 12.44 3.56 -7.21
C PHE A 97 11.64 2.74 -6.20
N PHE A 98 10.45 3.21 -5.82
CA PHE A 98 9.71 2.68 -4.68
C PHE A 98 8.36 2.13 -5.13
N GLU A 99 7.92 1.10 -4.45
CA GLU A 99 6.62 0.49 -4.64
C GLU A 99 5.87 0.38 -3.31
N GLU A 100 4.59 0.12 -3.43
CA GLU A 100 3.62 0.02 -2.35
C GLU A 100 3.09 -1.42 -2.25
N ILE A 101 2.48 -1.78 -1.12
CA ILE A 101 1.86 -3.11 -0.96
C ILE A 101 0.71 -3.30 -1.95
N LEU A 102 -0.09 -2.23 -2.14
CA LEU A 102 -1.23 -2.21 -3.05
C LEU A 102 -0.93 -1.36 -4.28
N THR A 103 -1.58 -1.66 -5.37
CA THR A 103 -1.54 -0.86 -6.61
C THR A 103 -2.95 -0.56 -7.08
N SER A 104 -3.15 0.62 -7.67
CA SER A 104 -4.37 0.98 -8.39
C SER A 104 -4.22 0.72 -9.87
N THR A 105 -5.36 0.67 -10.60
CA THR A 105 -5.41 0.55 -12.04
C THR A 105 -5.91 1.85 -12.68
N ALA A 106 -5.61 2.07 -13.96
CA ALA A 106 -6.00 3.29 -14.65
C ALA A 106 -7.49 3.33 -15.05
N ASP A 107 -8.17 2.19 -14.95
CA ASP A 107 -9.53 1.98 -15.45
C ASP A 107 -10.55 1.65 -14.35
N GLU A 108 -10.15 1.76 -13.07
CA GLU A 108 -11.02 1.65 -11.91
C GLU A 108 -10.79 2.80 -10.93
N ILE A 109 -11.85 3.26 -10.30
CA ILE A 109 -11.80 4.31 -9.28
C ILE A 109 -12.07 3.70 -7.91
N GLY A 110 -11.25 4.04 -6.90
CA GLY A 110 -11.44 3.59 -5.52
C GLY A 110 -11.29 2.07 -5.35
N THR A 111 -10.48 1.47 -6.21
CA THR A 111 -10.13 0.05 -6.20
C THR A 111 -8.62 -0.10 -6.15
N VAL A 112 -8.14 -0.99 -5.29
CA VAL A 112 -6.73 -1.31 -5.14
C VAL A 112 -6.51 -2.82 -5.12
N TYR A 113 -5.38 -3.25 -5.61
CA TYR A 113 -5.01 -4.66 -5.77
C TYR A 113 -3.74 -5.00 -5.03
N CYS A 114 -3.65 -6.21 -4.54
CA CYS A 114 -2.41 -6.76 -4.00
C CYS A 114 -1.30 -6.78 -5.06
N PHE A 115 -0.26 -5.99 -4.85
CA PHE A 115 0.93 -5.97 -5.69
C PHE A 115 2.09 -6.68 -4.99
N MET A 116 2.61 -6.14 -3.89
CA MET A 116 3.57 -6.83 -3.03
C MET A 116 2.94 -7.92 -2.16
N CYS A 117 1.61 -7.88 -1.96
CA CYS A 117 0.89 -8.96 -1.29
C CYS A 117 0.36 -9.99 -2.30
N SER A 118 0.11 -11.21 -1.85
CA SER A 118 -0.69 -12.21 -2.57
C SER A 118 -2.17 -12.03 -2.28
N THR A 119 -2.50 -11.79 -1.00
CA THR A 119 -3.85 -11.55 -0.52
C THR A 119 -3.86 -10.52 0.60
N LEU A 120 -5.03 -9.96 0.85
CA LEU A 120 -5.34 -9.20 2.06
C LEU A 120 -6.52 -9.83 2.79
N GLU A 121 -6.54 -9.68 4.11
CA GLU A 121 -7.60 -10.20 4.98
C GLU A 121 -8.18 -9.05 5.79
N TYR A 122 -9.51 -8.96 5.89
CA TYR A 122 -10.17 -7.91 6.66
C TYR A 122 -11.57 -8.34 7.12
N PRO A 123 -12.07 -7.85 8.27
CA PRO A 123 -13.44 -8.05 8.71
C PRO A 123 -14.40 -7.08 8.01
N GLU A 124 -15.69 -7.37 8.06
CA GLU A 124 -16.74 -6.52 7.50
C GLU A 124 -16.69 -5.08 8.03
N ASP A 125 -16.36 -4.87 9.29
CA ASP A 125 -16.26 -3.54 9.92
C ASP A 125 -14.99 -2.77 9.57
N LEU A 126 -14.04 -3.39 8.83
CA LEU A 126 -12.75 -2.84 8.48
C LEU A 126 -11.96 -2.33 9.69
N SER A 127 -12.10 -2.95 10.86
CA SER A 127 -11.34 -2.56 12.07
C SER A 127 -9.85 -2.85 11.95
N TRP A 128 -9.47 -3.75 11.04
CA TRP A 128 -8.09 -4.08 10.72
C TRP A 128 -7.95 -4.62 9.29
N VAL A 129 -6.72 -4.61 8.78
CA VAL A 129 -6.33 -5.34 7.57
C VAL A 129 -5.03 -6.09 7.81
N VAL A 130 -4.92 -7.28 7.24
CA VAL A 130 -3.69 -8.06 7.19
C VAL A 130 -3.25 -8.17 5.73
N PHE A 131 -1.99 -7.90 5.44
CA PHE A 131 -1.37 -8.14 4.15
C PHE A 131 -0.47 -9.37 4.21
N ASN A 132 -0.71 -10.34 3.33
CA ASN A 132 0.14 -11.50 3.14
C ASN A 132 1.14 -11.18 2.01
N LEU A 133 2.35 -10.77 2.37
CA LEU A 133 3.39 -10.37 1.42
C LEU A 133 3.87 -11.57 0.62
N ARG A 134 4.15 -11.34 -0.66
CA ARG A 134 4.75 -12.35 -1.54
C ARG A 134 6.19 -12.64 -1.09
N PRO A 135 6.60 -13.90 -0.97
CA PRO A 135 7.95 -14.23 -0.52
C PRO A 135 9.06 -13.85 -1.53
N GLU A 136 8.68 -13.61 -2.79
CA GLU A 136 9.59 -13.18 -3.85
C GLU A 136 9.92 -11.69 -3.82
N VAL A 137 9.15 -10.86 -3.11
CA VAL A 137 9.41 -9.41 -3.05
C VAL A 137 10.81 -9.13 -2.57
N ALA A 138 11.52 -8.28 -3.32
CA ALA A 138 12.90 -7.94 -3.03
C ALA A 138 13.20 -6.49 -3.43
N PHE A 139 14.15 -5.88 -2.76
CA PHE A 139 14.76 -4.63 -3.16
C PHE A 139 15.61 -4.79 -4.42
N SER A 140 16.01 -3.67 -5.03
CA SER A 140 16.74 -3.65 -6.28
C SER A 140 18.14 -4.28 -6.22
N ASP A 141 18.71 -4.44 -5.03
CA ASP A 141 19.95 -5.16 -4.77
C ASP A 141 19.76 -6.68 -4.57
N GLY A 142 18.52 -7.16 -4.57
CA GLY A 142 18.15 -8.56 -4.37
C GLY A 142 17.91 -8.96 -2.91
N THR A 143 18.07 -8.04 -1.95
CA THR A 143 17.72 -8.32 -0.55
C THR A 143 16.20 -8.46 -0.39
N LYS A 144 15.75 -9.38 0.45
CA LYS A 144 14.32 -9.65 0.65
C LYS A 144 13.66 -8.51 1.40
N LEU A 145 12.49 -8.10 0.90
CA LEU A 145 11.60 -7.17 1.60
C LEU A 145 10.70 -7.96 2.54
N THR A 146 10.58 -7.50 3.78
CA THR A 146 9.85 -8.18 4.84
C THR A 146 8.81 -7.30 5.50
N ALA A 147 7.96 -7.90 6.33
CA ALA A 147 6.99 -7.17 7.14
C ALA A 147 7.66 -6.16 8.11
N GLU A 148 8.91 -6.38 8.51
CA GLU A 148 9.66 -5.40 9.31
C GLU A 148 10.02 -4.14 8.52
N ASP A 149 10.28 -4.25 7.21
CA ASP A 149 10.50 -3.08 6.34
C ASP A 149 9.21 -2.28 6.16
N VAL A 150 8.06 -2.95 6.11
CA VAL A 150 6.74 -2.29 6.07
C VAL A 150 6.46 -1.54 7.36
N GLU A 151 6.64 -2.18 8.52
CA GLU A 151 6.50 -1.53 9.84
C GLU A 151 7.45 -0.35 9.98
N PHE A 152 8.71 -0.52 9.58
CA PHE A 152 9.70 0.54 9.57
C PHE A 152 9.26 1.73 8.71
N SER A 153 8.79 1.47 7.49
CA SER A 153 8.34 2.53 6.57
C SER A 153 7.16 3.31 7.12
N TYR A 154 6.17 2.62 7.72
CA TYR A 154 5.06 3.27 8.40
C TYR A 154 5.55 4.21 9.51
N ASN A 155 6.42 3.72 10.39
CA ASN A 155 6.97 4.51 11.49
C ASN A 155 7.79 5.70 10.98
N LEU A 156 8.55 5.51 9.90
CA LEU A 156 9.33 6.56 9.26
C LEU A 156 8.43 7.68 8.73
N PHE A 157 7.34 7.34 8.02
CA PHE A 157 6.37 8.32 7.57
C PHE A 157 5.63 9.01 8.72
N LEU A 158 5.33 8.29 9.81
CA LEU A 158 4.65 8.84 10.98
C LEU A 158 5.53 9.84 11.75
N THR A 159 6.85 9.63 11.78
CA THR A 159 7.80 10.46 12.54
C THR A 159 8.46 11.55 11.70
N GLU A 160 8.88 11.23 10.48
CA GLU A 160 9.70 12.09 9.63
C GLU A 160 8.99 12.54 8.34
N GLY A 161 7.87 11.91 7.98
CA GLY A 161 7.10 12.26 6.80
C GLY A 161 6.55 13.69 6.81
N LEU A 162 6.10 14.16 5.67
CA LEU A 162 5.44 15.45 5.55
C LEU A 162 4.28 15.59 6.55
N ILE A 163 4.08 16.77 7.11
CA ILE A 163 3.04 17.05 8.13
C ILE A 163 1.66 16.55 7.69
N SER A 164 1.33 16.69 6.40
CA SER A 164 0.06 16.19 5.84
C SER A 164 -0.07 14.67 5.92
N PHE A 165 1.00 13.93 5.63
CA PHE A 165 1.05 12.47 5.77
C PHE A 165 0.91 12.05 7.23
N ARG A 166 1.71 12.64 8.11
CA ARG A 166 1.65 12.36 9.55
C ARG A 166 0.27 12.58 10.13
N ALA A 167 -0.40 13.67 9.73
CA ALA A 167 -1.74 14.00 10.19
C ALA A 167 -2.80 12.99 9.75
N VAL A 168 -2.67 12.40 8.55
CA VAL A 168 -3.55 11.33 8.06
C VAL A 168 -3.26 10.03 8.79
N LEU A 169 -2.00 9.58 8.80
CA LEU A 169 -1.60 8.30 9.39
C LEU A 169 -1.94 8.21 10.88
N SER A 170 -1.65 9.27 11.65
CA SER A 170 -1.91 9.31 13.10
C SER A 170 -3.39 9.29 13.48
N LYS A 171 -4.29 9.60 12.56
CA LYS A 171 -5.76 9.57 12.78
C LYS A 171 -6.41 8.32 12.21
N LEU A 172 -5.73 7.64 11.30
CA LEU A 172 -6.29 6.48 10.62
C LEU A 172 -5.82 5.17 11.23
N ILE A 173 -4.52 5.05 11.50
CA ILE A 173 -3.87 3.80 11.92
C ILE A 173 -3.53 3.90 13.40
N GLU A 174 -4.14 3.02 14.19
CA GLU A 174 -3.92 2.93 15.63
C GLU A 174 -2.63 2.16 15.96
N LYS A 175 -2.41 1.04 15.26
CA LYS A 175 -1.29 0.14 15.52
C LYS A 175 -0.91 -0.62 14.25
N VAL A 176 0.39 -0.90 14.13
CA VAL A 176 0.94 -1.85 13.16
C VAL A 176 1.58 -3.01 13.91
N GLU A 177 1.44 -4.23 13.39
CA GLU A 177 1.93 -5.44 14.04
C GLU A 177 2.51 -6.41 13.01
N VAL A 178 3.79 -6.73 13.16
CA VAL A 178 4.45 -7.78 12.39
C VAL A 178 4.03 -9.14 12.95
N LEU A 179 3.27 -9.91 12.19
CA LEU A 179 2.83 -11.24 12.60
C LEU A 179 3.87 -12.31 12.31
N ASN A 180 4.56 -12.18 11.18
CA ASN A 180 5.73 -12.96 10.80
C ASN A 180 6.46 -12.24 9.65
N GLN A 181 7.52 -12.84 9.10
CA GLN A 181 8.36 -12.25 8.06
C GLN A 181 7.57 -11.74 6.84
N ASN A 182 6.47 -12.40 6.47
CA ASN A 182 5.69 -12.09 5.28
C ASN A 182 4.25 -11.67 5.61
N LYS A 183 3.94 -11.37 6.87
CA LYS A 183 2.56 -11.04 7.26
C LYS A 183 2.55 -9.88 8.23
N ILE A 184 1.81 -8.83 7.86
CA ILE A 184 1.70 -7.60 8.64
C ILE A 184 0.25 -7.22 8.82
N LYS A 185 -0.10 -6.69 9.99
CA LYS A 185 -1.45 -6.28 10.36
C LYS A 185 -1.48 -4.81 10.74
N PHE A 186 -2.46 -4.09 10.20
CA PHE A 186 -2.78 -2.70 10.54
C PHE A 186 -4.12 -2.67 11.26
N TYR A 187 -4.17 -1.99 12.38
CA TYR A 187 -5.39 -1.72 13.14
C TYR A 187 -5.78 -0.26 12.93
N PHE A 188 -7.07 -0.02 12.77
CA PHE A 188 -7.61 1.32 12.50
C PHE A 188 -8.36 1.85 13.71
N TYR A 189 -8.28 3.15 13.95
CA TYR A 189 -9.14 3.80 14.92
C TYR A 189 -10.61 3.60 14.54
N GLU A 190 -11.48 3.46 15.55
CA GLU A 190 -12.91 3.21 15.35
C GLU A 190 -13.57 4.35 14.56
N ASP A 191 -13.21 5.59 14.86
CA ASP A 191 -13.72 6.81 14.22
C ASP A 191 -13.02 7.16 12.89
N ALA A 192 -12.02 6.40 12.45
CA ALA A 192 -11.35 6.60 11.18
C ALA A 192 -12.30 6.36 9.99
N PRO A 193 -12.24 7.19 8.92
CA PRO A 193 -13.07 7.01 7.74
C PRO A 193 -12.86 5.63 7.11
N ARG A 194 -13.92 4.84 6.99
CA ARG A 194 -13.86 3.46 6.45
C ARG A 194 -13.27 3.39 5.04
N ARG A 195 -13.61 4.38 4.20
CA ARG A 195 -13.18 4.45 2.80
C ARG A 195 -11.68 4.44 2.62
N ASP A 196 -10.95 5.08 3.55
CA ASP A 196 -9.52 5.35 3.36
C ASP A 196 -8.63 4.31 4.05
N ARG A 197 -9.21 3.41 4.86
CA ARG A 197 -8.48 2.49 5.75
C ARG A 197 -7.50 1.59 4.99
N ILE A 198 -7.99 0.74 4.11
CA ILE A 198 -7.17 -0.28 3.43
C ILE A 198 -6.24 0.37 2.41
N GLU A 199 -6.76 1.32 1.61
CA GLU A 199 -5.96 2.01 0.60
C GLU A 199 -4.77 2.76 1.23
N THR A 200 -4.99 3.50 2.33
CA THR A 200 -3.90 4.21 3.01
C THR A 200 -2.90 3.26 3.67
N ALA A 201 -3.37 2.16 4.29
CA ALA A 201 -2.46 1.20 4.93
C ALA A 201 -1.54 0.50 3.93
N GLY A 202 -2.04 0.20 2.72
CA GLY A 202 -1.27 -0.48 1.68
C GLY A 202 -0.62 0.45 0.65
N GLY A 203 -0.90 1.76 0.68
CA GLY A 203 -0.43 2.75 -0.29
C GLY A 203 0.79 3.56 0.19
N LEU A 204 1.54 3.07 1.17
CA LEU A 204 2.79 3.69 1.58
C LEU A 204 3.97 3.05 0.84
N PRO A 205 4.90 3.86 0.30
CA PRO A 205 6.16 3.35 -0.25
C PRO A 205 6.96 2.59 0.81
N ILE A 206 7.54 1.47 0.42
CA ILE A 206 8.29 0.63 1.34
C ILE A 206 9.79 0.87 1.16
N PHE A 207 10.47 1.16 2.26
CA PHE A 207 11.91 1.42 2.37
C PHE A 207 12.63 0.28 3.07
N SER A 208 13.88 0.06 2.70
CA SER A 208 14.74 -0.89 3.40
C SER A 208 15.18 -0.33 4.76
N LYS A 209 14.70 -0.94 5.85
CA LYS A 209 15.12 -0.67 7.23
C LYS A 209 16.64 -0.74 7.37
N LYS A 210 17.24 -1.79 6.79
CA LYS A 210 18.68 -2.00 6.81
C LYS A 210 19.43 -0.87 6.10
N TRP A 211 19.00 -0.47 4.91
CA TRP A 211 19.65 0.59 4.16
C TRP A 211 19.61 1.92 4.91
N PHE A 212 18.46 2.29 5.46
CA PHE A 212 18.30 3.53 6.25
C PHE A 212 19.23 3.54 7.47
N HIS A 213 19.33 2.42 8.19
CA HIS A 213 20.22 2.28 9.33
C HIS A 213 21.70 2.38 8.92
N ASP A 214 22.12 1.63 7.91
CA ASP A 214 23.52 1.55 7.47
C ASP A 214 24.02 2.90 6.91
N ASN A 215 23.15 3.67 6.29
CA ASN A 215 23.46 4.98 5.71
C ASN A 215 23.15 6.15 6.66
N GLN A 216 22.66 5.88 7.88
CA GLN A 216 22.21 6.91 8.84
C GLN A 216 21.27 7.91 8.17
N ALA A 217 20.38 7.42 7.31
CA ALA A 217 19.51 8.20 6.47
C ALA A 217 18.26 8.66 7.21
N SER A 218 17.73 9.82 6.82
CA SER A 218 16.44 10.37 7.26
C SER A 218 15.50 10.51 6.06
N LEU A 219 14.20 10.32 6.28
CA LEU A 219 13.21 10.60 5.24
C LEU A 219 13.11 12.11 4.94
N ASP A 220 13.37 12.96 5.95
CA ASP A 220 13.32 14.42 5.82
C ASP A 220 14.71 15.00 5.48
N GLU A 221 15.38 14.44 4.47
CA GLU A 221 16.65 14.98 3.98
C GLU A 221 16.70 15.05 2.45
N SER A 222 17.50 15.99 1.92
CA SER A 222 17.86 16.05 0.52
C SER A 222 19.08 15.16 0.28
N ARG A 223 18.97 14.20 -0.65
CA ARG A 223 20.06 13.30 -1.05
C ARG A 223 20.03 13.06 -2.55
N LEU A 224 21.19 13.08 -3.21
CA LEU A 224 21.33 12.70 -4.62
C LEU A 224 21.43 11.18 -4.80
N GLU A 225 21.83 10.45 -3.76
CA GLU A 225 21.76 8.98 -3.73
C GLU A 225 20.34 8.55 -3.32
N PRO A 226 19.61 7.83 -4.18
CA PRO A 226 18.29 7.33 -3.81
C PRO A 226 18.38 6.28 -2.70
N ALA A 227 17.40 6.26 -1.82
CA ALA A 227 17.24 5.15 -0.91
C ALA A 227 16.99 3.85 -1.70
N LEU A 228 17.39 2.71 -1.11
CA LEU A 228 17.16 1.40 -1.71
C LEU A 228 15.67 1.12 -1.80
N GLY A 229 15.16 0.98 -3.00
CA GLY A 229 13.76 0.69 -3.31
C GLY A 229 13.59 -0.64 -4.04
N SER A 230 12.35 -1.04 -4.22
CA SER A 230 11.95 -2.30 -4.86
C SER A 230 11.52 -2.13 -6.32
N GLY A 231 11.51 -0.90 -6.82
CA GLY A 231 10.91 -0.52 -8.11
C GLY A 231 11.59 -1.08 -9.35
N PRO A 232 10.90 -0.97 -10.50
CA PRO A 232 11.34 -1.54 -11.77
C PRO A 232 12.52 -0.79 -12.41
N TYR A 233 12.86 0.39 -11.92
CA TYR A 233 13.99 1.19 -12.40
C TYR A 233 14.91 1.57 -11.25
N VAL A 234 16.20 1.72 -11.59
CA VAL A 234 17.25 2.20 -10.67
C VAL A 234 17.92 3.43 -11.28
N LEU A 235 18.57 4.26 -10.47
CA LEU A 235 19.37 5.38 -10.96
C LEU A 235 20.58 4.84 -11.73
N GLU A 236 20.76 5.27 -12.98
CA GLU A 236 21.95 4.97 -13.78
C GLU A 236 22.98 6.08 -13.65
N SER A 237 22.57 7.31 -13.89
CA SER A 237 23.42 8.51 -13.81
C SER A 237 22.57 9.78 -13.73
N TYR A 238 23.21 10.86 -13.36
CA TYR A 238 22.61 12.19 -13.44
C TYR A 238 23.67 13.25 -13.73
N ASP A 239 23.24 14.32 -14.36
CA ASP A 239 23.98 15.58 -14.48
C ASP A 239 23.06 16.72 -14.01
N ILE A 240 23.44 17.37 -12.90
CA ILE A 240 22.61 18.40 -12.26
C ILE A 240 22.38 19.54 -13.29
N ASN A 241 21.14 20.01 -13.37
CA ASN A 241 20.62 20.97 -14.34
C ASN A 241 20.51 20.48 -15.80
N GLN A 242 20.85 19.24 -16.10
CA GLN A 242 20.80 18.71 -17.45
C GLN A 242 19.90 17.49 -17.56
N GLU A 243 20.25 16.36 -16.92
CA GLU A 243 19.50 15.13 -17.10
C GLU A 243 19.56 14.19 -15.89
N ILE A 244 18.56 13.28 -15.83
CA ILE A 244 18.59 12.08 -15.00
C ILE A 244 18.34 10.88 -15.93
N ARG A 245 19.11 9.82 -15.75
CA ARG A 245 18.92 8.54 -16.43
C ARG A 245 18.52 7.46 -15.46
N TYR A 246 17.38 6.85 -15.74
CA TYR A 246 16.87 5.68 -15.02
C TYR A 246 17.05 4.45 -15.89
N LYS A 247 17.64 3.41 -15.33
CA LYS A 247 17.86 2.13 -16.01
C LYS A 247 16.89 1.07 -15.50
N ARG A 248 16.28 0.33 -16.40
CA ARG A 248 15.40 -0.77 -16.04
C ARG A 248 16.16 -1.85 -15.25
N ASN A 249 15.66 -2.19 -14.09
CA ASN A 249 16.17 -3.29 -13.27
C ASN A 249 15.82 -4.63 -13.94
N LYS A 250 16.82 -5.31 -14.53
CA LYS A 250 16.62 -6.62 -15.18
C LYS A 250 16.28 -7.74 -14.18
N ASN A 251 16.61 -7.54 -12.90
CA ASN A 251 16.33 -8.48 -11.81
C ASN A 251 15.13 -8.04 -10.98
N TYR A 252 14.29 -7.17 -11.52
CA TYR A 252 13.10 -6.69 -10.85
C TYR A 252 12.20 -7.86 -10.42
N TRP A 253 11.87 -7.91 -9.13
CA TRP A 253 11.11 -9.00 -8.51
C TRP A 253 9.71 -9.19 -9.13
N GLY A 254 9.04 -8.07 -9.44
CA GLY A 254 7.67 -8.04 -9.94
C GLY A 254 7.53 -8.16 -11.46
N ARG A 255 8.63 -8.45 -12.21
CA ARG A 255 8.63 -8.43 -13.69
C ARG A 255 7.65 -9.41 -14.33
N ASP A 256 7.40 -10.54 -13.66
CA ASP A 256 6.57 -11.63 -14.18
C ASP A 256 5.13 -11.57 -13.65
N LEU A 257 4.80 -10.59 -12.82
CA LEU A 257 3.43 -10.36 -12.35
C LEU A 257 2.51 -9.90 -13.49
N ASN A 258 1.25 -10.33 -13.44
CA ASN A 258 0.24 -9.94 -14.43
C ASN A 258 0.04 -8.42 -14.52
N PHE A 259 0.23 -7.70 -13.40
CA PHE A 259 0.26 -6.24 -13.35
C PHE A 259 1.45 -5.61 -14.10
N SER A 260 2.53 -6.34 -14.33
CA SER A 260 3.76 -5.84 -14.97
C SER A 260 3.82 -6.16 -16.46
N LYS A 261 2.96 -7.05 -16.95
CA LYS A 261 2.89 -7.39 -18.40
C LYS A 261 2.55 -6.14 -19.21
N GLY A 262 3.30 -5.90 -20.28
CA GLY A 262 3.12 -4.73 -21.16
C GLY A 262 3.52 -3.38 -20.54
N ARG A 263 4.14 -3.36 -19.35
CA ARG A 263 4.62 -2.16 -18.65
C ARG A 263 6.14 -2.19 -18.50
N ASN A 264 6.75 -1.08 -18.11
CA ASN A 264 8.20 -0.97 -17.91
C ASN A 264 9.00 -1.42 -19.14
N ASN A 265 8.62 -0.92 -20.33
CA ASN A 265 9.09 -1.44 -21.60
C ASN A 265 10.48 -0.90 -22.00
N PHE A 266 10.79 0.34 -21.64
CA PHE A 266 12.06 0.97 -22.02
C PHE A 266 13.21 0.50 -21.14
N ASP A 267 14.39 0.30 -21.73
CA ASP A 267 15.62 0.01 -20.98
C ASP A 267 16.12 1.22 -20.21
N THR A 268 15.96 2.42 -20.82
CA THR A 268 16.35 3.70 -20.21
C THR A 268 15.22 4.71 -20.30
N ILE A 269 14.98 5.41 -19.20
CA ILE A 269 14.17 6.63 -19.18
C ILE A 269 15.12 7.79 -18.94
N ARG A 270 15.22 8.70 -19.90
CA ARG A 270 16.02 9.92 -19.81
C ARG A 270 15.10 11.10 -19.53
N VAL A 271 15.35 11.81 -18.44
CA VAL A 271 14.65 13.05 -18.09
C VAL A 271 15.58 14.21 -18.37
N GLU A 272 15.26 15.03 -19.37
CA GLU A 272 16.03 16.23 -19.75
C GLU A 272 15.43 17.47 -19.10
N TYR A 273 16.28 18.28 -18.48
CA TYR A 273 15.86 19.49 -17.77
C TYR A 273 16.04 20.74 -18.61
N PHE A 274 14.99 21.54 -18.65
CA PHE A 274 14.95 22.83 -19.36
C PHE A 274 14.57 23.95 -18.41
N GLY A 275 15.12 25.15 -18.59
CA GLY A 275 14.80 26.32 -17.78
C GLY A 275 13.32 26.71 -17.85
N ASP A 276 12.72 26.57 -19.04
CA ASP A 276 11.32 26.86 -19.29
C ASP A 276 10.72 26.02 -20.42
N SER A 277 9.41 26.11 -20.59
CA SER A 277 8.66 25.35 -21.60
C SER A 277 8.99 25.72 -23.04
N ASN A 278 9.43 26.95 -23.32
CA ASN A 278 9.83 27.36 -24.69
C ASN A 278 11.15 26.70 -25.05
N ALA A 279 12.11 26.70 -24.13
CA ALA A 279 13.39 25.98 -24.32
C ALA A 279 13.14 24.47 -24.55
N ALA A 280 12.26 23.86 -23.79
CA ALA A 280 11.86 22.46 -23.96
C ALA A 280 11.23 22.20 -25.33
N PHE A 281 10.36 23.10 -25.79
CA PHE A 281 9.70 22.99 -27.11
C PHE A 281 10.70 23.16 -28.26
N GLU A 282 11.65 24.08 -28.16
CA GLU A 282 12.73 24.22 -29.16
C GLU A 282 13.65 22.99 -29.19
N GLY A 283 13.98 22.42 -28.01
CA GLY A 283 14.73 21.17 -27.93
C GLY A 283 13.99 19.96 -28.55
N PHE A 284 12.66 19.91 -28.43
CA PHE A 284 11.85 18.88 -29.08
C PHE A 284 11.85 18.97 -30.63
N LYS A 285 12.06 20.17 -31.21
CA LYS A 285 12.08 20.37 -32.66
C LYS A 285 13.45 20.04 -33.32
N SER A 286 14.49 19.95 -32.50
CA SER A 286 15.87 19.68 -32.95
C SER A 286 16.15 18.17 -32.99
#